data_b0ec165ead3357dc94945dc6c8fa5e49
#
_entry.id   b0ec165ead3357dc94945dc6c8fa5e49
#
_cell.length_a   1.000
_cell.length_b   1.000
_cell.length_c   1.000
_cell.angle_alpha   90.00
_cell.angle_beta   90.00
_cell.angle_gamma   90.00
#
_symmetry.space_group_name_H-M   'P 1'
#
loop_
_entity.id
_entity.type
_entity.pdbx_description
1 polymer ?
#
loop_
_entity_poly.entity_id
_entity_poly.type
_entity_poly.pdbx_seq_one_letter_code
_entity_poly.pdbx_strand_id
1 'polypeptide(L)' 'MKSEFLYVKPKSKEANSRFVNRMDRLNSCRIDKREDGRVFLSSISGRYLFSIMESDDTDWEIIK' A
#
# COMPACT_ATOMS: atom_id res chain seq x y z
N MET A 1 11.69 -0.19 18.32
CA MET A 1 11.57 0.47 17.02
C MET A 1 10.12 0.75 16.67
N LYS A 2 9.85 1.96 16.21
CA LYS A 2 8.50 2.29 15.78
C LYS A 2 8.27 1.78 14.36
N SER A 3 7.25 0.99 14.19
CA SER A 3 6.81 0.62 12.85
C SER A 3 5.93 1.72 12.29
N GLU A 4 6.17 2.10 11.04
CA GLU A 4 5.34 3.09 10.36
C GLU A 4 4.29 2.38 9.51
N PHE A 5 3.10 2.91 9.52
CA PHE A 5 1.97 2.38 8.76
C PHE A 5 1.39 3.44 7.85
N LEU A 6 0.86 3.02 6.75
CA LEU A 6 0.23 3.90 5.78
C LEU A 6 -1.12 3.28 5.39
N TYR A 7 -2.14 4.12 5.33
CA TYR A 7 -3.46 3.67 4.90
C TYR A 7 -3.66 4.01 3.44
N VAL A 8 -4.03 3.01 2.66
CA VAL A 8 -4.23 3.17 1.22
C VAL A 8 -5.55 2.55 0.80
N LYS A 9 -6.08 3.01 -0.33
CA LYS A 9 -7.25 2.39 -0.95
C LYS A 9 -6.99 2.25 -2.45
N PRO A 10 -7.59 1.26 -3.10
CA PRO A 10 -7.38 1.06 -4.53
C PRO A 10 -8.14 2.10 -5.35
N LYS A 11 -7.53 2.53 -6.46
CA LYS A 11 -8.14 3.45 -7.42
C LYS A 11 -8.48 2.78 -8.74
N SER A 12 -7.81 1.68 -9.07
CA SER A 12 -8.02 0.95 -10.31
C SER A 12 -8.68 -0.39 -10.05
N LYS A 13 -9.21 -1.00 -11.10
CA LYS A 13 -9.80 -2.33 -11.00
C LYS A 13 -8.76 -3.37 -10.60
N GLU A 14 -7.55 -3.25 -11.16
CA GLU A 14 -6.47 -4.17 -10.84
C GLU A 14 -6.04 -4.06 -9.38
N ALA A 15 -5.89 -2.84 -8.90
CA ALA A 15 -5.53 -2.61 -7.50
C ALA A 15 -6.65 -3.11 -6.58
N ASN A 16 -7.90 -2.90 -6.95
CA ASN A 16 -9.03 -3.36 -6.17
C ASN A 16 -9.04 -4.88 -6.06
N SER A 17 -8.73 -5.57 -7.14
CA SER A 17 -8.64 -7.03 -7.14
C SER A 17 -7.55 -7.52 -6.20
N ARG A 18 -6.39 -6.87 -6.22
CA ARG A 18 -5.29 -7.21 -5.32
C ARG A 18 -5.64 -6.90 -3.87
N PHE A 19 -6.31 -5.79 -3.65
CA PHE A 19 -6.75 -5.39 -2.32
C PHE A 19 -7.66 -6.45 -1.70
N VAL A 20 -8.65 -6.93 -2.47
CA VAL A 20 -9.59 -7.93 -2.00
C VAL A 20 -8.92 -9.30 -1.81
N ASN A 21 -8.07 -9.70 -2.76
CA ASN A 21 -7.52 -11.06 -2.79
C ASN A 21 -6.23 -11.24 -2.00
N ARG A 22 -5.41 -10.21 -1.91
CA ARG A 22 -4.07 -10.32 -1.30
C ARG A 22 -3.92 -9.56 -0.01
N MET A 23 -4.65 -8.48 0.15
CA MET A 23 -4.56 -7.64 1.35
C MET A 23 -5.69 -7.90 2.35
N ASP A 24 -6.56 -8.86 2.05
CA ASP A 24 -7.68 -9.22 2.93
C ASP A 24 -8.54 -8.01 3.32
N ARG A 25 -8.64 -7.04 2.41
CA ARG A 25 -9.40 -5.79 2.59
C ARG A 25 -8.90 -4.93 3.77
N LEU A 26 -7.65 -5.09 4.11
CA LEU A 26 -7.02 -4.26 5.15
C LEU A 26 -6.34 -3.07 4.52
N ASN A 27 -6.80 -1.87 4.85
CA ASN A 27 -6.25 -0.63 4.28
C ASN A 27 -4.89 -0.27 4.84
N SER A 28 -4.54 -0.80 5.98
CA SER A 28 -3.31 -0.47 6.69
C SER A 28 -2.16 -1.33 6.15
N CYS A 29 -1.07 -0.67 5.80
CA CYS A 29 0.13 -1.32 5.28
C CYS A 29 1.33 -0.88 6.08
N ARG A 30 2.32 -1.76 6.20
CA ARG A 30 3.59 -1.42 6.84
C ARG A 30 4.50 -0.75 5.82
N ILE A 31 5.13 0.34 6.22
CA ILE A 31 6.12 1.00 5.39
C ILE A 31 7.46 0.30 5.60
N ASP A 32 8.00 -0.29 4.53
CA ASP A 32 9.29 -0.97 4.60
C ASP A 32 10.44 -0.01 4.33
N LYS A 33 10.29 0.85 3.33
CA LYS A 33 11.28 1.90 3.05
C LYS A 33 10.69 2.95 2.11
N ARG A 34 11.35 4.09 2.04
CA ARG A 34 11.03 5.17 1.09
C ARG A 34 12.26 5.44 0.25
N GLU A 35 12.06 5.65 -1.03
CA GLU A 35 13.15 5.90 -1.96
C GLU A 35 12.66 6.67 -3.18
N ASP A 36 13.22 7.85 -3.42
CA ASP A 36 12.94 8.68 -4.60
C ASP A 36 11.44 8.93 -4.84
N GLY A 37 10.70 9.24 -3.79
CA GLY A 37 9.27 9.51 -3.90
C GLY A 37 8.42 8.27 -4.01
N ARG A 38 9.02 7.10 -3.91
CA ARG A 38 8.31 5.82 -3.92
C ARG A 38 8.33 5.21 -2.53
N VAL A 39 7.20 4.69 -2.11
CA VAL A 39 7.08 4.04 -0.81
C VAL A 39 6.89 2.54 -1.04
N PHE A 40 7.75 1.74 -0.42
CA PHE A 40 7.65 0.28 -0.49
C PHE A 40 6.86 -0.21 0.71
N LEU A 41 5.80 -0.93 0.43
CA LEU A 41 4.82 -1.33 1.43
C LEU A 41 4.67 -2.85 1.47
N SER A 42 4.27 -3.34 2.64
CA SER A 42 3.83 -4.71 2.78
C SER A 42 2.48 -4.73 3.50
N SER A 43 1.65 -5.71 3.16
CA SER A 43 0.39 -5.89 3.87
C SER A 43 0.70 -6.28 5.31
N ILE A 44 -0.28 -6.10 6.21
CA ILE A 44 -0.08 -6.43 7.63
C ILE A 44 0.29 -7.90 7.81
N SER A 45 -0.29 -8.77 7.00
CA SER A 45 0.03 -10.20 7.05
C SER A 45 1.41 -10.53 6.44
N GLY A 46 2.00 -9.59 5.72
CA GLY A 46 3.27 -9.82 5.02
C GLY A 46 3.14 -10.59 3.72
N ARG A 47 1.93 -10.91 3.29
CA ARG A 47 1.70 -11.72 2.09
C ARG A 47 1.87 -10.94 0.79
N TYR A 48 1.61 -9.66 0.82
CA TYR A 48 1.62 -8.84 -0.37
C TYR A 48 2.63 -7.71 -0.22
N LEU A 49 3.55 -7.65 -1.16
CA LEU A 49 4.57 -6.60 -1.20
C LEU A 49 4.30 -5.75 -2.45
N PHE A 50 4.30 -4.44 -2.28
CA PHE A 50 4.07 -3.55 -3.41
C PHE A 50 4.70 -2.19 -3.13
N SER A 51 4.73 -1.35 -4.15
CA SER A 51 5.22 0.01 -4.01
C SER A 51 4.24 0.98 -4.66
N ILE A 52 4.18 2.18 -4.11
CA ILE A 52 3.33 3.23 -4.65
C ILE A 52 4.12 4.52 -4.77
N MET A 53 3.63 5.42 -5.62
CA MET A 53 4.16 6.78 -5.69
C MET A 53 3.55 7.59 -4.55
N GLU A 54 4.39 8.26 -3.80
CA GLU A 54 3.94 9.00 -2.63
C GLU A 54 3.00 10.15 -2.97
N SER A 55 3.22 10.79 -4.11
CA SER A 55 2.45 11.97 -4.49
C SER A 55 1.23 11.68 -5.37
N ASP A 56 1.35 10.77 -6.32
CA ASP A 56 0.28 10.56 -7.29
C ASP A 56 0.41 9.19 -7.95
N ASP A 57 -0.14 8.19 -7.29
CA ASP A 57 -0.13 6.83 -7.82
C ASP A 57 -1.40 6.58 -8.65
N THR A 58 -1.26 5.86 -9.75
CA THR A 58 -2.39 5.56 -10.64
C THR A 58 -3.31 4.49 -10.08
N ASP A 59 -2.79 3.62 -9.23
CA ASP A 59 -3.54 2.46 -8.72
C ASP A 59 -3.99 2.61 -7.28
N TRP A 60 -3.28 3.39 -6.49
CA TRP A 60 -3.53 3.49 -5.06
C TRP A 60 -3.64 4.93 -4.60
N GLU A 61 -4.50 5.17 -3.63
CA GLU A 61 -4.66 6.47 -3.02
C GLU A 61 -4.32 6.37 -1.54
N ILE A 62 -3.51 7.32 -1.08
CA ILE A 62 -3.16 7.39 0.35
C ILE A 62 -4.32 8.04 1.09
N ILE A 63 -4.81 7.37 2.12
CA ILE A 63 -5.88 7.87 2.96
C ILE A 63 -5.26 8.70 4.08
N LYS A 64 -5.64 9.95 4.16
CA LYS A 64 -5.15 10.86 5.20
C LYS A 64 -6.17 11.07 6.29
#